data_ce7261f976cdc26c5ee4b09a652e61f7
#
_entry.id   ce7261f976cdc26c5ee4b09a652e61f7
#
_cell.length_a   1.000
_cell.length_b   1.000
_cell.length_c   1.000
_cell.angle_alpha   90.00
_cell.angle_beta   90.00
_cell.angle_gamma   90.00
#
_symmetry.space_group_name_H-M   'P 1'
#
loop_
_entity.id
_entity.type
_entity.pdbx_description
1 polymer ?
#
loop_
_entity_poly.entity_id
_entity_poly.type
_entity_poly.pdbx_seq_one_letter_code
_entity_poly.pdbx_strand_id
1 'polypeptide(L)'
;MHLKDSGFLQIGSHSLEYRMIGPRPDRAPTIVMLHEGLGCVGLWNDFPDKLQQATRCGVFVYSRAGYGQSSPVGLPRPLSYMHDEARDMLPALLDAIGFRRGLLLGHSDGASIAAIYAGTHQDHRVGGLVLIAPHFFTEDSGIASIEEARKAYETGDLRQRLARWHKDVDNAFRGWNGAWLDPEFRKWDITEQLGYIRVPILIVQGEDDQYGTVKQIEEAERDCYCPVEVALLPGAKHSPQRDAPTATLKAIAGFVADVLRLNEWEQAA
;
A
#
# COMPACT_ATOMS: atom_id res chain seq x y z
N MET A 1 11.41 17.97 -13.30
CA MET A 1 10.92 16.93 -14.26
C MET A 1 9.42 17.13 -14.43
N HIS A 2 8.90 17.13 -15.67
CA HIS A 2 7.45 17.27 -15.87
C HIS A 2 6.81 15.87 -15.81
N LEU A 3 6.15 15.54 -14.70
CA LEU A 3 5.48 14.25 -14.50
C LEU A 3 4.27 14.17 -15.44
N LYS A 4 4.23 13.18 -16.34
CA LYS A 4 3.10 12.91 -17.25
C LYS A 4 1.95 12.23 -16.48
N ASP A 5 0.79 12.09 -17.15
CA ASP A 5 -0.37 11.40 -16.53
C ASP A 5 -0.13 9.90 -16.36
N SER A 6 0.73 9.32 -17.18
CA SER A 6 1.16 7.92 -17.06
C SER A 6 2.50 7.72 -17.76
N GLY A 7 3.18 6.65 -17.42
CA GLY A 7 4.45 6.29 -18.04
C GLY A 7 5.29 5.39 -17.15
N PHE A 8 6.60 5.54 -17.32
CA PHE A 8 7.58 4.81 -16.52
C PHE A 8 8.52 5.80 -15.83
N LEU A 9 8.84 5.50 -14.59
CA LEU A 9 9.78 6.25 -13.76
C LEU A 9 11.01 5.38 -13.48
N GLN A 10 12.20 5.93 -13.77
CA GLN A 10 13.44 5.21 -13.49
C GLN A 10 13.86 5.47 -12.05
N ILE A 11 13.92 4.42 -11.23
CA ILE A 11 14.42 4.46 -9.86
C ILE A 11 15.55 3.43 -9.73
N GLY A 12 16.77 3.90 -9.59
CA GLY A 12 17.94 3.04 -9.64
C GLY A 12 17.97 2.23 -10.96
N SER A 13 18.04 0.90 -10.86
CA SER A 13 18.00 -0.02 -11.99
C SER A 13 16.59 -0.39 -12.47
N HIS A 14 15.54 0.07 -11.77
CA HIS A 14 14.16 -0.33 -12.05
C HIS A 14 13.40 0.74 -12.82
N SER A 15 12.66 0.31 -13.84
CA SER A 15 11.67 1.10 -14.56
C SER A 15 10.29 0.77 -14.00
N LEU A 16 9.67 1.72 -13.30
CA LEU A 16 8.40 1.53 -12.59
C LEU A 16 7.25 2.16 -13.36
N GLU A 17 6.25 1.35 -13.69
CA GLU A 17 4.99 1.82 -14.25
C GLU A 17 4.27 2.73 -13.26
N TYR A 18 3.73 3.86 -13.74
CA TYR A 18 2.95 4.74 -12.88
C TYR A 18 1.77 5.40 -13.61
N ARG A 19 0.83 5.89 -12.82
CA ARG A 19 -0.25 6.79 -13.22
C ARG A 19 -0.37 7.93 -12.22
N MET A 20 -0.52 9.16 -12.74
CA MET A 20 -0.75 10.37 -11.94
C MET A 20 -2.10 10.96 -12.31
N ILE A 21 -2.98 11.15 -11.33
CA ILE A 21 -4.34 11.66 -11.49
C ILE A 21 -4.44 13.00 -10.74
N GLY A 22 -5.08 13.99 -11.37
CA GLY A 22 -5.30 15.31 -10.77
C GLY A 22 -4.04 16.18 -10.70
N PRO A 23 -3.96 17.12 -9.73
CA PRO A 23 -2.87 18.07 -9.63
C PRO A 23 -1.54 17.39 -9.31
N ARG A 24 -0.44 17.97 -9.83
CA ARG A 24 0.93 17.47 -9.60
C ARG A 24 1.40 17.76 -8.17
N PRO A 25 2.43 17.03 -7.67
CA PRO A 25 2.93 17.17 -6.30
C PRO A 25 3.44 18.57 -5.94
N ASP A 26 3.80 19.40 -6.94
CA ASP A 26 4.19 20.79 -6.76
C ASP A 26 3.02 21.77 -6.66
N ARG A 27 1.79 21.29 -6.90
CA ARG A 27 0.57 22.12 -6.95
C ARG A 27 -0.41 21.83 -5.83
N ALA A 28 -0.44 20.59 -5.33
CA ALA A 28 -1.37 20.18 -4.27
C ALA A 28 -0.78 19.01 -3.46
N PRO A 29 -1.33 18.73 -2.26
CA PRO A 29 -1.02 17.52 -1.54
C PRO A 29 -1.26 16.29 -2.42
N THR A 30 -0.42 15.27 -2.25
CA THR A 30 -0.47 14.06 -3.07
C THR A 30 -0.68 12.82 -2.21
N ILE A 31 -1.59 11.95 -2.62
CA ILE A 31 -1.76 10.62 -2.05
C ILE A 31 -0.95 9.65 -2.92
N VAL A 32 0.06 9.01 -2.32
CA VAL A 32 0.88 7.98 -2.99
C VAL A 32 0.32 6.61 -2.63
N MET A 33 -0.10 5.85 -3.64
CA MET A 33 -0.77 4.57 -3.47
C MET A 33 0.18 3.40 -3.69
N LEU A 34 0.27 2.51 -2.69
CA LEU A 34 1.07 1.29 -2.67
C LEU A 34 0.14 0.07 -2.74
N HIS A 35 0.29 -0.74 -3.78
CA HIS A 35 -0.59 -1.88 -4.03
C HIS A 35 -0.28 -3.10 -3.15
N GLU A 36 -1.23 -4.03 -3.08
CA GLU A 36 -1.14 -5.32 -2.41
C GLU A 36 -0.14 -6.28 -3.07
N GLY A 37 0.03 -7.49 -2.49
CA GLY A 37 1.01 -8.48 -2.89
C GLY A 37 0.93 -8.95 -4.34
N LEU A 38 -0.24 -8.92 -4.97
CA LEU A 38 -0.45 -9.25 -6.39
C LEU A 38 -1.03 -8.07 -7.19
N GLY A 39 -0.96 -6.87 -6.64
CA GLY A 39 -1.50 -5.66 -7.24
C GLY A 39 -0.60 -5.02 -8.29
N CYS A 40 -1.13 -3.99 -8.94
CA CYS A 40 -0.44 -3.11 -9.86
C CYS A 40 -1.29 -1.87 -10.12
N VAL A 41 -0.79 -0.92 -10.90
CA VAL A 41 -1.55 0.29 -11.32
C VAL A 41 -2.94 -0.06 -11.85
N GLY A 42 -3.05 -1.04 -12.73
CA GLY A 42 -4.33 -1.40 -13.39
C GLY A 42 -5.33 -2.05 -12.45
N LEU A 43 -4.88 -2.78 -11.42
CA LEU A 43 -5.77 -3.51 -10.50
C LEU A 43 -6.50 -2.61 -9.49
N TRP A 44 -6.11 -1.35 -9.36
CA TRP A 44 -6.88 -0.36 -8.60
C TRP A 44 -8.18 0.07 -9.31
N ASN A 45 -8.34 -0.26 -10.60
CA ASN A 45 -9.46 0.13 -11.45
C ASN A 45 -9.72 1.65 -11.40
N ASP A 46 -10.95 2.07 -11.09
CA ASP A 46 -11.36 3.47 -11.01
C ASP A 46 -11.23 4.09 -9.61
N PHE A 47 -10.75 3.31 -8.63
CA PHE A 47 -10.62 3.80 -7.25
C PHE A 47 -9.71 5.03 -7.12
N PRO A 48 -8.55 5.12 -7.80
CA PRO A 48 -7.70 6.31 -7.76
C PRO A 48 -8.38 7.56 -8.31
N ASP A 49 -9.22 7.42 -9.35
CA ASP A 49 -9.99 8.54 -9.94
C ASP A 49 -11.06 9.04 -8.97
N LYS A 50 -11.79 8.12 -8.34
CA LYS A 50 -12.78 8.44 -7.30
C LYS A 50 -12.14 9.09 -6.08
N LEU A 51 -10.98 8.59 -5.66
CA LEU A 51 -10.21 9.16 -4.56
C LEU A 51 -9.78 10.60 -4.86
N GLN A 52 -9.27 10.85 -6.07
CA GLN A 52 -8.92 12.19 -6.52
C GLN A 52 -10.12 13.13 -6.50
N GLN A 53 -11.28 12.67 -7.01
CA GLN A 53 -12.51 13.47 -7.03
C GLN A 53 -13.00 13.82 -5.61
N ALA A 54 -12.92 12.87 -4.68
CA ALA A 54 -13.38 13.03 -3.32
C ALA A 54 -12.47 13.94 -2.48
N THR A 55 -11.14 13.84 -2.67
CA THR A 55 -10.15 14.53 -1.83
C THR A 55 -9.59 15.80 -2.45
N ARG A 56 -9.69 15.95 -3.78
CA ARG A 56 -9.05 17.01 -4.57
C ARG A 56 -7.51 16.98 -4.51
N CYS A 57 -6.91 16.01 -3.87
CA CYS A 57 -5.47 15.77 -3.89
C CYS A 57 -5.00 15.27 -5.25
N GLY A 58 -3.71 15.40 -5.52
CA GLY A 58 -3.07 14.57 -6.53
C GLY A 58 -3.06 13.11 -6.06
N VAL A 59 -3.22 12.16 -6.97
CA VAL A 59 -3.13 10.73 -6.67
C VAL A 59 -2.07 10.10 -7.57
N PHE A 60 -1.02 9.61 -6.96
CA PHE A 60 0.08 8.91 -7.64
C PHE A 60 0.00 7.42 -7.34
N VAL A 61 -0.13 6.62 -8.39
CA VAL A 61 -0.21 5.15 -8.30
C VAL A 61 0.96 4.56 -9.08
N TYR A 62 1.65 3.58 -8.52
CA TYR A 62 2.73 2.90 -9.23
C TYR A 62 2.67 1.39 -9.03
N SER A 63 3.24 0.66 -9.97
CA SER A 63 3.51 -0.77 -9.83
C SER A 63 4.93 -0.96 -9.33
N ARG A 64 5.09 -1.63 -8.17
CA ARG A 64 6.42 -1.97 -7.64
C ARG A 64 7.18 -2.85 -8.64
N ALA A 65 8.51 -2.92 -8.51
CA ALA A 65 9.33 -3.83 -9.30
C ALA A 65 8.84 -5.28 -9.14
N GLY A 66 8.73 -6.01 -10.25
CA GLY A 66 8.15 -7.34 -10.33
C GLY A 66 6.65 -7.37 -10.65
N TYR A 67 5.95 -6.22 -10.67
CA TYR A 67 4.50 -6.14 -10.86
C TYR A 67 4.11 -5.25 -12.04
N GLY A 68 2.87 -5.42 -12.51
CA GLY A 68 2.32 -4.62 -13.61
C GLY A 68 3.20 -4.69 -14.85
N GLN A 69 3.54 -3.53 -15.40
CA GLN A 69 4.45 -3.37 -16.54
C GLN A 69 5.88 -2.98 -16.09
N SER A 70 6.13 -2.95 -14.77
CA SER A 70 7.43 -2.60 -14.20
C SER A 70 8.50 -3.65 -14.49
N SER A 71 9.77 -3.27 -14.28
CA SER A 71 10.92 -4.19 -14.41
C SER A 71 10.74 -5.41 -13.50
N PRO A 72 11.15 -6.60 -13.94
CA PRO A 72 11.16 -7.79 -13.10
C PRO A 72 12.15 -7.66 -11.95
N VAL A 73 11.99 -8.52 -10.95
CA VAL A 73 12.94 -8.69 -9.83
C VAL A 73 13.60 -10.05 -9.88
N GLY A 74 14.76 -10.16 -9.22
CA GLY A 74 15.41 -11.47 -9.02
C GLY A 74 14.56 -12.38 -8.12
N LEU A 75 14.55 -13.67 -8.43
CA LEU A 75 13.89 -14.69 -7.61
C LEU A 75 14.94 -15.70 -7.08
N PRO A 76 14.77 -16.25 -5.86
CA PRO A 76 13.71 -15.93 -4.90
C PRO A 76 13.79 -14.48 -4.41
N ARG A 77 12.65 -13.87 -4.15
CA ARG A 77 12.61 -12.54 -3.54
C ARG A 77 13.12 -12.61 -2.10
N PRO A 78 13.97 -11.67 -1.64
CA PRO A 78 14.43 -11.66 -0.26
C PRO A 78 13.25 -11.47 0.70
N LEU A 79 13.30 -12.10 1.88
CA LEU A 79 12.24 -12.00 2.89
C LEU A 79 12.12 -10.58 3.47
N SER A 80 13.19 -9.78 3.34
CA SER A 80 13.21 -8.35 3.69
C SER A 80 12.53 -7.43 2.68
N TYR A 81 11.91 -7.94 1.61
CA TYR A 81 11.48 -7.14 0.47
C TYR A 81 10.58 -5.94 0.82
N MET A 82 9.70 -6.07 1.83
CA MET A 82 8.88 -4.95 2.27
C MET A 82 9.71 -3.87 2.99
N HIS A 83 10.71 -4.29 3.76
CA HIS A 83 11.66 -3.37 4.39
C HIS A 83 12.56 -2.70 3.35
N ASP A 84 13.01 -3.43 2.33
CA ASP A 84 13.84 -2.90 1.24
C ASP A 84 13.05 -1.89 0.40
N GLU A 85 11.77 -2.17 0.09
CA GLU A 85 10.87 -1.20 -0.54
C GLU A 85 10.72 0.07 0.30
N ALA A 86 10.48 -0.06 1.60
CA ALA A 86 10.31 1.06 2.50
C ALA A 86 11.60 1.88 2.68
N ARG A 87 12.76 1.20 2.80
CA ARG A 87 14.05 1.84 3.07
C ARG A 87 14.65 2.51 1.85
N ASP A 88 14.59 1.86 0.69
CA ASP A 88 15.38 2.24 -0.47
C ASP A 88 14.51 2.77 -1.63
N MET A 89 13.42 2.08 -1.95
CA MET A 89 12.63 2.39 -3.15
C MET A 89 11.65 3.52 -2.93
N LEU A 90 10.90 3.50 -1.84
CA LEU A 90 9.86 4.50 -1.57
C LEU A 90 10.45 5.91 -1.38
N PRO A 91 11.51 6.15 -0.59
CA PRO A 91 12.10 7.48 -0.50
C PRO A 91 12.61 7.98 -1.85
N ALA A 92 13.30 7.14 -2.63
CA ALA A 92 13.77 7.51 -3.96
C ALA A 92 12.63 7.82 -4.95
N LEU A 93 11.51 7.09 -4.84
CA LEU A 93 10.30 7.35 -5.61
C LEU A 93 9.68 8.70 -5.23
N LEU A 94 9.52 8.99 -3.94
CA LEU A 94 8.96 10.25 -3.45
C LEU A 94 9.78 11.44 -3.94
N ASP A 95 11.10 11.32 -3.91
CA ASP A 95 12.00 12.36 -4.42
C ASP A 95 11.89 12.53 -5.94
N ALA A 96 11.83 11.41 -6.68
CA ALA A 96 11.77 11.44 -8.13
C ALA A 96 10.45 12.04 -8.67
N ILE A 97 9.33 11.88 -7.95
CA ILE A 97 8.05 12.51 -8.33
C ILE A 97 7.93 13.96 -7.85
N GLY A 98 8.91 14.43 -7.07
CA GLY A 98 8.86 15.76 -6.45
C GLY A 98 7.79 15.86 -5.36
N PHE A 99 7.58 14.79 -4.59
CA PHE A 99 6.62 14.76 -3.48
C PHE A 99 6.99 15.81 -2.44
N ARG A 100 6.08 16.70 -2.11
CA ARG A 100 6.31 17.80 -1.16
C ARG A 100 5.55 17.62 0.15
N ARG A 101 4.30 17.19 0.06
CA ARG A 101 3.43 16.90 1.21
C ARG A 101 2.27 16.01 0.77
N GLY A 102 1.75 15.21 1.69
CA GLY A 102 0.58 14.38 1.43
C GLY A 102 0.52 13.17 2.33
N LEU A 103 -0.08 12.10 1.83
CA LEU A 103 -0.31 10.86 2.57
C LEU A 103 0.20 9.66 1.77
N LEU A 104 0.54 8.60 2.50
CA LEU A 104 0.73 7.27 1.93
C LEU A 104 -0.56 6.46 2.12
N LEU A 105 -1.05 5.85 1.05
CA LEU A 105 -2.17 4.93 1.08
C LEU A 105 -1.68 3.56 0.63
N GLY A 106 -1.64 2.61 1.53
CA GLY A 106 -1.21 1.24 1.22
C GLY A 106 -2.35 0.24 1.36
N HIS A 107 -2.30 -0.83 0.55
CA HIS A 107 -3.18 -1.98 0.69
C HIS A 107 -2.34 -3.24 0.92
N SER A 108 -2.66 -4.02 1.97
CA SER A 108 -1.98 -5.28 2.29
C SER A 108 -0.46 -5.11 2.39
N ASP A 109 0.37 -5.77 1.57
CA ASP A 109 1.82 -5.53 1.49
C ASP A 109 2.16 -4.03 1.40
N GLY A 110 1.40 -3.28 0.60
CA GLY A 110 1.60 -1.84 0.45
C GLY A 110 1.32 -1.07 1.74
N ALA A 111 0.38 -1.52 2.56
CA ALA A 111 0.09 -0.95 3.87
C ALA A 111 1.24 -1.24 4.86
N SER A 112 1.75 -2.47 4.85
CA SER A 112 2.94 -2.84 5.64
C SER A 112 4.16 -2.01 5.26
N ILE A 113 4.41 -1.83 3.95
CA ILE A 113 5.51 -0.98 3.45
C ILE A 113 5.35 0.47 3.92
N ALA A 114 4.13 1.03 3.85
CA ALA A 114 3.86 2.40 4.32
C ALA A 114 4.08 2.54 5.84
N ALA A 115 3.67 1.55 6.64
CA ALA A 115 3.91 1.51 8.08
C ALA A 115 5.41 1.41 8.42
N ILE A 116 6.14 0.50 7.77
CA ILE A 116 7.61 0.38 7.92
C ILE A 116 8.28 1.71 7.58
N TYR A 117 7.89 2.33 6.44
CA TYR A 117 8.46 3.63 6.04
C TYR A 117 8.25 4.69 7.10
N ALA A 118 7.02 4.89 7.57
CA ALA A 118 6.71 5.91 8.55
C ALA A 118 7.33 5.65 9.94
N GLY A 119 7.53 4.37 10.30
CA GLY A 119 8.21 3.96 11.53
C GLY A 119 9.73 4.07 11.48
N THR A 120 10.33 4.08 10.27
CA THR A 120 11.79 4.12 10.11
C THR A 120 12.30 5.45 9.58
N HIS A 121 11.51 6.16 8.79
CA HIS A 121 11.84 7.46 8.20
C HIS A 121 10.98 8.55 8.84
N GLN A 122 11.61 9.54 9.46
CA GLN A 122 10.90 10.73 9.98
C GLN A 122 10.71 11.76 8.85
N ASP A 123 10.01 11.34 7.79
CA ASP A 123 9.76 12.20 6.62
C ASP A 123 8.58 13.14 6.89
N HIS A 124 8.89 14.39 7.23
CA HIS A 124 7.91 15.44 7.51
C HIS A 124 6.97 15.78 6.34
N ARG A 125 7.26 15.29 5.13
CA ARG A 125 6.39 15.46 3.97
C ARG A 125 5.16 14.55 4.04
N VAL A 126 5.25 13.44 4.78
CA VAL A 126 4.15 12.49 5.00
C VAL A 126 3.36 12.93 6.22
N GLY A 127 2.15 13.41 6.01
CA GLY A 127 1.27 13.92 7.07
C GLY A 127 0.30 12.89 7.64
N GLY A 128 0.17 11.71 7.05
CA GLY A 128 -0.73 10.65 7.53
C GLY A 128 -0.64 9.37 6.71
N LEU A 129 -1.16 8.28 7.27
CA LEU A 129 -1.21 6.97 6.65
C LEU A 129 -2.64 6.49 6.49
N VAL A 130 -2.98 5.92 5.35
CA VAL A 130 -4.18 5.12 5.15
C VAL A 130 -3.74 3.68 4.89
N LEU A 131 -4.08 2.79 5.79
CA LEU A 131 -3.67 1.38 5.76
C LEU A 131 -4.91 0.50 5.52
N ILE A 132 -5.08 0.03 4.29
CA ILE A 132 -6.18 -0.87 3.91
C ILE A 132 -5.71 -2.30 4.13
N ALA A 133 -6.40 -3.05 4.98
CA ALA A 133 -6.10 -4.44 5.31
C ALA A 133 -4.60 -4.69 5.57
N PRO A 134 -3.97 -3.95 6.52
CA PRO A 134 -2.54 -4.07 6.79
C PRO A 134 -2.18 -5.42 7.41
N HIS A 135 -0.92 -5.81 7.24
CA HIS A 135 -0.28 -6.85 8.04
C HIS A 135 0.88 -6.22 8.82
N PHE A 136 0.91 -6.46 10.12
CA PHE A 136 2.02 -6.07 11.00
C PHE A 136 2.81 -7.28 11.49
N PHE A 137 2.19 -8.46 11.43
CA PHE A 137 2.79 -9.77 11.69
C PHE A 137 2.06 -10.85 10.89
N THR A 138 2.66 -12.02 10.77
CA THR A 138 2.04 -13.16 10.07
C THR A 138 0.99 -13.85 10.95
N GLU A 139 -0.12 -14.28 10.35
CA GLU A 139 -1.15 -15.09 10.97
C GLU A 139 -1.30 -16.42 10.21
N ASP A 140 -1.56 -17.52 10.92
CA ASP A 140 -1.74 -18.86 10.31
C ASP A 140 -2.89 -18.88 9.30
N SER A 141 -3.97 -18.13 9.55
CA SER A 141 -5.11 -17.98 8.63
C SER A 141 -4.69 -17.30 7.32
N GLY A 142 -3.87 -16.26 7.40
CA GLY A 142 -3.30 -15.57 6.24
C GLY A 142 -2.40 -16.49 5.42
N ILE A 143 -1.50 -17.22 6.08
CA ILE A 143 -0.63 -18.20 5.41
C ILE A 143 -1.46 -19.30 4.72
N ALA A 144 -2.50 -19.83 5.37
CA ALA A 144 -3.40 -20.81 4.76
C ALA A 144 -4.09 -20.24 3.50
N SER A 145 -4.56 -18.99 3.54
CA SER A 145 -5.17 -18.33 2.38
C SER A 145 -4.16 -18.14 1.23
N ILE A 146 -2.89 -17.89 1.53
CA ILE A 146 -1.82 -17.79 0.53
C ILE A 146 -1.49 -19.15 -0.08
N GLU A 147 -1.56 -20.25 0.69
CA GLU A 147 -1.43 -21.60 0.16
C GLU A 147 -2.59 -21.96 -0.80
N GLU A 148 -3.82 -21.56 -0.48
CA GLU A 148 -4.94 -21.71 -1.41
C GLU A 148 -4.75 -20.89 -2.68
N ALA A 149 -4.20 -19.69 -2.60
CA ALA A 149 -3.83 -18.89 -3.76
C ALA A 149 -2.79 -19.62 -4.63
N ARG A 150 -1.81 -20.33 -4.04
CA ARG A 150 -0.85 -21.16 -4.77
C ARG A 150 -1.55 -22.28 -5.55
N LYS A 151 -2.45 -23.00 -4.93
CA LYS A 151 -3.22 -24.05 -5.60
C LYS A 151 -4.06 -23.49 -6.75
N ALA A 152 -4.73 -22.35 -6.52
CA ALA A 152 -5.51 -21.67 -7.55
C ALA A 152 -4.64 -21.17 -8.73
N TYR A 153 -3.39 -20.81 -8.47
CA TYR A 153 -2.43 -20.42 -9.49
C TYR A 153 -1.92 -21.61 -10.31
N GLU A 154 -1.59 -22.72 -9.65
CA GLU A 154 -0.99 -23.90 -10.28
C GLU A 154 -2.02 -24.73 -11.05
N THR A 155 -3.24 -24.86 -10.53
CA THR A 155 -4.26 -25.79 -11.05
C THR A 155 -5.56 -25.13 -11.48
N GLY A 156 -5.77 -23.86 -11.13
CA GLY A 156 -6.97 -23.08 -11.47
C GLY A 156 -6.73 -22.03 -12.54
N ASP A 157 -7.56 -20.99 -12.52
CA ASP A 157 -7.54 -19.89 -13.51
C ASP A 157 -6.80 -18.65 -13.04
N LEU A 158 -6.27 -18.62 -11.80
CA LEU A 158 -5.68 -17.44 -11.20
C LEU A 158 -4.52 -16.89 -12.04
N ARG A 159 -3.66 -17.79 -12.56
CA ARG A 159 -2.56 -17.38 -13.45
C ARG A 159 -3.03 -16.62 -14.68
N GLN A 160 -4.09 -17.11 -15.34
CA GLN A 160 -4.64 -16.46 -16.54
C GLN A 160 -5.27 -15.10 -16.21
N ARG A 161 -5.94 -14.98 -15.06
CA ARG A 161 -6.52 -13.71 -14.61
C ARG A 161 -5.44 -12.67 -14.31
N LEU A 162 -4.37 -13.05 -13.62
CA LEU A 162 -3.25 -12.18 -13.28
C LEU A 162 -2.42 -11.79 -14.51
N ALA A 163 -2.27 -12.70 -15.48
CA ALA A 163 -1.53 -12.44 -16.73
C ALA A 163 -2.12 -11.30 -17.59
N ARG A 164 -3.36 -10.87 -17.32
CA ARG A 164 -3.97 -9.69 -17.96
C ARG A 164 -3.36 -8.37 -17.47
N TRP A 165 -2.74 -8.40 -16.29
CA TRP A 165 -2.28 -7.22 -15.57
C TRP A 165 -0.75 -7.15 -15.45
N HIS A 166 -0.09 -8.30 -15.38
CA HIS A 166 1.35 -8.39 -15.16
C HIS A 166 2.05 -8.84 -16.43
N LYS A 167 3.04 -8.06 -16.88
CA LYS A 167 3.91 -8.41 -18.01
C LYS A 167 4.63 -9.74 -17.79
N ASP A 168 5.09 -9.97 -16.56
CA ASP A 168 5.68 -11.21 -16.10
C ASP A 168 4.89 -11.73 -14.88
N VAL A 169 3.85 -12.49 -15.17
CA VAL A 169 2.93 -12.99 -14.15
C VAL A 169 3.61 -14.00 -13.21
N ASP A 170 4.56 -14.76 -13.72
CA ASP A 170 5.31 -15.74 -12.91
C ASP A 170 6.26 -15.03 -11.95
N ASN A 171 6.90 -13.94 -12.37
CA ASN A 171 7.73 -13.10 -11.50
C ASN A 171 6.91 -12.46 -10.39
N ALA A 172 5.74 -11.89 -10.73
CA ALA A 172 4.84 -11.27 -9.77
C ALA A 172 4.34 -12.29 -8.74
N PHE A 173 3.78 -13.41 -9.21
CA PHE A 173 3.18 -14.40 -8.31
C PHE A 173 4.22 -15.12 -7.46
N ARG A 174 5.28 -15.66 -8.07
CA ARG A 174 6.30 -16.42 -7.34
C ARG A 174 7.13 -15.54 -6.40
N GLY A 175 7.33 -14.27 -6.75
CA GLY A 175 7.99 -13.32 -5.88
C GLY A 175 7.21 -13.07 -4.59
N TRP A 176 5.90 -12.89 -4.67
CA TRP A 176 5.03 -12.71 -3.51
C TRP A 176 4.80 -14.03 -2.76
N ASN A 177 4.28 -15.05 -3.45
CA ASN A 177 3.88 -16.31 -2.85
C ASN A 177 5.08 -17.06 -2.25
N GLY A 178 6.24 -17.03 -2.94
CA GLY A 178 7.46 -17.67 -2.47
C GLY A 178 8.00 -17.04 -1.19
N ALA A 179 7.93 -15.71 -1.06
CA ALA A 179 8.34 -15.03 0.16
C ALA A 179 7.38 -15.33 1.33
N TRP A 180 6.07 -15.17 1.12
CA TRP A 180 5.07 -15.39 2.17
C TRP A 180 5.00 -16.84 2.68
N LEU A 181 5.27 -17.83 1.82
CA LEU A 181 5.24 -19.25 2.19
C LEU A 181 6.61 -19.79 2.62
N ASP A 182 7.65 -18.96 2.64
CA ASP A 182 8.92 -19.35 3.23
C ASP A 182 8.75 -19.60 4.74
N PRO A 183 9.22 -20.72 5.29
CA PRO A 183 9.08 -21.02 6.72
C PRO A 183 9.64 -19.94 7.65
N GLU A 184 10.72 -19.25 7.25
CA GLU A 184 11.31 -18.17 8.04
C GLU A 184 10.45 -16.89 8.03
N PHE A 185 9.60 -16.69 7.01
CA PHE A 185 8.68 -15.56 6.95
C PHE A 185 7.56 -15.66 8.00
N ARG A 186 7.31 -16.84 8.58
CA ARG A 186 6.39 -16.97 9.73
C ARG A 186 6.81 -16.16 10.96
N LYS A 187 8.08 -15.75 11.02
CA LYS A 187 8.63 -14.89 12.07
C LYS A 187 8.58 -13.41 11.73
N TRP A 188 8.06 -13.09 10.52
CA TRP A 188 7.99 -11.71 10.09
C TRP A 188 7.01 -10.93 10.97
N ASP A 189 7.52 -9.83 11.53
CA ASP A 189 6.85 -8.98 12.49
C ASP A 189 7.42 -7.56 12.36
N ILE A 190 6.55 -6.56 12.26
CA ILE A 190 6.89 -5.14 12.17
C ILE A 190 6.20 -4.32 13.27
N THR A 191 5.73 -4.95 14.33
CA THR A 191 5.01 -4.26 15.42
C THR A 191 5.89 -3.25 16.12
N GLU A 192 7.21 -3.51 16.23
CA GLU A 192 8.16 -2.53 16.78
C GLU A 192 8.12 -1.19 16.01
N GLN A 193 7.96 -1.21 14.68
CA GLN A 193 7.92 0.00 13.86
C GLN A 193 6.70 0.88 14.17
N LEU A 194 5.58 0.29 14.62
CA LEU A 194 4.35 1.02 14.95
C LEU A 194 4.60 2.06 16.05
N GLY A 195 5.41 1.71 17.05
CA GLY A 195 5.77 2.61 18.15
C GLY A 195 6.56 3.87 17.73
N TYR A 196 7.12 3.87 16.52
CA TYR A 196 7.90 5.00 15.99
C TYR A 196 7.11 5.87 15.00
N ILE A 197 5.90 5.48 14.59
CA ILE A 197 5.05 6.30 13.71
C ILE A 197 4.61 7.55 14.46
N ARG A 198 4.75 8.72 13.83
CA ARG A 198 4.46 10.04 14.42
C ARG A 198 3.35 10.79 13.71
N VAL A 199 2.70 10.17 12.73
CA VAL A 199 1.60 10.77 11.96
C VAL A 199 0.32 9.96 12.20
N PRO A 200 -0.88 10.58 12.10
CA PRO A 200 -2.14 9.87 12.28
C PRO A 200 -2.32 8.75 11.26
N ILE A 201 -3.00 7.70 11.67
CA ILE A 201 -3.26 6.50 10.88
C ILE A 201 -4.77 6.29 10.77
N LEU A 202 -5.26 5.99 9.55
CA LEU A 202 -6.56 5.37 9.34
C LEU A 202 -6.32 3.91 8.90
N ILE A 203 -6.88 2.96 9.65
CA ILE A 203 -6.96 1.56 9.23
C ILE A 203 -8.36 1.32 8.65
N VAL A 204 -8.41 0.75 7.43
CA VAL A 204 -9.66 0.32 6.79
C VAL A 204 -9.61 -1.19 6.66
N GLN A 205 -10.46 -1.90 7.39
CA GLN A 205 -10.44 -3.36 7.47
C GLN A 205 -11.82 -3.92 7.14
N GLY A 206 -11.87 -5.01 6.37
CA GLY A 206 -13.08 -5.81 6.20
C GLY A 206 -13.28 -6.77 7.39
N GLU A 207 -14.50 -6.91 7.89
CA GLU A 207 -14.80 -7.87 8.97
C GLU A 207 -14.56 -9.32 8.54
N ASP A 208 -14.77 -9.63 7.24
CA ASP A 208 -14.61 -10.97 6.68
C ASP A 208 -13.25 -11.16 5.97
N ASP A 209 -12.22 -10.40 6.37
CA ASP A 209 -10.88 -10.50 5.78
C ASP A 209 -10.26 -11.89 6.08
N GLN A 210 -9.95 -12.60 5.03
CA GLN A 210 -9.39 -13.95 5.11
C GLN A 210 -7.86 -13.99 5.24
N TYR A 211 -7.17 -12.86 5.09
CA TYR A 211 -5.71 -12.78 5.17
C TYR A 211 -5.21 -12.20 6.48
N GLY A 212 -5.96 -11.27 7.09
CA GLY A 212 -5.63 -10.64 8.37
C GLY A 212 -6.86 -10.43 9.25
N THR A 213 -6.75 -10.75 10.53
CA THR A 213 -7.85 -10.61 11.48
C THR A 213 -7.84 -9.25 12.17
N VAL A 214 -8.84 -8.99 13.03
CA VAL A 214 -8.89 -7.78 13.89
C VAL A 214 -7.68 -7.64 14.81
N LYS A 215 -6.89 -8.68 15.02
CA LYS A 215 -5.65 -8.62 15.77
C LYS A 215 -4.63 -7.63 15.19
N GLN A 216 -4.64 -7.43 13.86
CA GLN A 216 -3.79 -6.41 13.23
C GLN A 216 -4.18 -5.01 13.70
N ILE A 217 -5.49 -4.76 13.89
CA ILE A 217 -6.02 -3.49 14.42
C ILE A 217 -5.64 -3.34 15.90
N GLU A 218 -5.91 -4.36 16.71
CA GLU A 218 -5.62 -4.38 18.16
C GLU A 218 -4.15 -4.09 18.43
N GLU A 219 -3.25 -4.62 17.59
CA GLU A 219 -1.83 -4.39 17.67
C GLU A 219 -1.48 -2.92 17.38
N ALA A 220 -2.05 -2.34 16.34
CA ALA A 220 -1.82 -0.94 16.00
C ALA A 220 -2.37 0.01 17.09
N GLU A 221 -3.57 -0.27 17.63
CA GLU A 221 -4.16 0.53 18.72
C GLU A 221 -3.32 0.44 20.02
N ARG A 222 -2.67 -0.70 20.26
CA ARG A 222 -1.83 -0.90 21.44
C ARG A 222 -0.47 -0.22 21.30
N ASP A 223 0.18 -0.35 20.14
CA ASP A 223 1.61 -0.04 19.97
C ASP A 223 1.86 1.33 19.35
N CYS A 224 0.89 1.93 18.64
CA CYS A 224 1.03 3.27 18.11
C CYS A 224 0.85 4.34 19.20
N TYR A 225 1.79 5.31 19.25
CA TYR A 225 1.64 6.51 20.08
C TYR A 225 0.95 7.67 19.33
N CYS A 226 0.71 7.51 18.04
CA CYS A 226 -0.06 8.46 17.24
C CYS A 226 -1.56 8.11 17.24
N PRO A 227 -2.45 9.04 16.83
CA PRO A 227 -3.86 8.73 16.66
C PRO A 227 -4.09 7.62 15.64
N VAL A 228 -4.87 6.60 16.01
CA VAL A 228 -5.31 5.51 15.13
C VAL A 228 -6.83 5.58 15.01
N GLU A 229 -7.32 5.80 13.80
CA GLU A 229 -8.73 5.70 13.44
C GLU A 229 -8.98 4.36 12.76
N VAL A 230 -10.13 3.75 13.03
CA VAL A 230 -10.49 2.44 12.47
C VAL A 230 -11.84 2.54 11.75
N ALA A 231 -11.84 2.09 10.50
CA ALA A 231 -13.05 1.85 9.72
C ALA A 231 -13.18 0.34 9.47
N LEU A 232 -13.86 -0.35 10.40
CA LEU A 232 -14.20 -1.77 10.24
C LEU A 232 -15.48 -1.90 9.41
N LEU A 233 -15.43 -2.60 8.29
CA LEU A 233 -16.48 -2.62 7.28
C LEU A 233 -17.17 -3.98 7.23
N PRO A 234 -18.45 -4.04 7.65
CA PRO A 234 -19.24 -5.28 7.62
C PRO A 234 -19.37 -5.88 6.22
N GLY A 235 -19.17 -7.20 6.11
CA GLY A 235 -19.29 -7.97 4.88
C GLY A 235 -18.19 -7.72 3.84
N ALA A 236 -17.25 -6.84 4.12
CA ALA A 236 -16.07 -6.67 3.27
C ALA A 236 -14.98 -7.68 3.64
N LYS A 237 -14.24 -8.12 2.62
CA LYS A 237 -13.09 -9.00 2.74
C LYS A 237 -11.79 -8.22 2.69
N HIS A 238 -10.73 -8.86 2.21
CA HIS A 238 -9.38 -8.28 2.11
C HIS A 238 -9.26 -7.07 1.17
N SER A 239 -10.27 -6.77 0.38
CA SER A 239 -10.27 -5.64 -0.55
C SER A 239 -11.44 -4.68 -0.30
N PRO A 240 -11.53 -4.00 0.86
CA PRO A 240 -12.64 -3.09 1.19
C PRO A 240 -12.96 -2.07 0.11
N GLN A 241 -11.94 -1.57 -0.61
CA GLN A 241 -12.10 -0.64 -1.73
C GLN A 241 -12.87 -1.24 -2.92
N ARG A 242 -13.02 -2.57 -2.99
CA ARG A 242 -13.84 -3.28 -3.98
C ARG A 242 -15.16 -3.76 -3.40
N ASP A 243 -15.13 -4.30 -2.19
CA ASP A 243 -16.27 -4.94 -1.56
C ASP A 243 -17.27 -3.92 -0.98
N ALA A 244 -16.74 -2.81 -0.43
CA ALA A 244 -17.52 -1.72 0.17
C ALA A 244 -17.00 -0.34 -0.30
N PRO A 245 -16.97 -0.04 -1.63
CA PRO A 245 -16.24 1.10 -2.20
C PRO A 245 -16.72 2.45 -1.68
N THR A 246 -18.02 2.63 -1.46
CA THR A 246 -18.58 3.90 -0.98
C THR A 246 -18.18 4.17 0.47
N ALA A 247 -18.26 3.16 1.34
CA ALA A 247 -17.89 3.32 2.76
C ALA A 247 -16.38 3.54 2.90
N THR A 248 -15.57 2.76 2.16
CA THR A 248 -14.11 2.90 2.11
C THR A 248 -13.72 4.31 1.66
N LEU A 249 -14.28 4.79 0.54
CA LEU A 249 -13.95 6.11 0.01
C LEU A 249 -14.36 7.23 0.98
N LYS A 250 -15.52 7.09 1.63
CA LYS A 250 -16.01 8.07 2.61
C LYS A 250 -15.08 8.17 3.83
N ALA A 251 -14.64 7.02 4.37
CA ALA A 251 -13.72 6.99 5.51
C ALA A 251 -12.38 7.65 5.14
N ILE A 252 -11.82 7.27 3.99
CA ILE A 252 -10.54 7.82 3.52
C ILE A 252 -10.65 9.33 3.24
N ALA A 253 -11.70 9.78 2.56
CA ALA A 253 -11.86 11.19 2.24
C ALA A 253 -12.03 12.05 3.50
N GLY A 254 -12.75 11.56 4.52
CA GLY A 254 -12.88 12.22 5.81
C GLY A 254 -11.52 12.39 6.49
N PHE A 255 -10.81 11.29 6.65
CA PHE A 255 -9.48 11.28 7.26
C PHE A 255 -8.48 12.20 6.53
N VAL A 256 -8.43 12.13 5.18
CA VAL A 256 -7.58 13.02 4.39
C VAL A 256 -7.89 14.49 4.63
N ALA A 257 -9.18 14.85 4.71
CA ALA A 257 -9.60 16.23 4.99
C ALA A 257 -9.17 16.69 6.39
N ASP A 258 -9.23 15.82 7.39
CA ASP A 258 -8.81 16.12 8.76
C ASP A 258 -7.29 16.30 8.85
N VAL A 259 -6.51 15.39 8.27
CA VAL A 259 -5.05 15.49 8.23
C VAL A 259 -4.57 16.75 7.52
N LEU A 260 -5.19 17.12 6.40
CA LEU A 260 -4.79 18.32 5.67
C LEU A 260 -5.12 19.61 6.41
N ARG A 261 -6.24 19.66 7.15
CA ARG A 261 -6.59 20.79 8.03
C ARG A 261 -5.60 20.95 9.17
N LEU A 262 -5.21 19.88 9.84
CA LEU A 262 -4.22 19.90 10.92
C LEU A 262 -2.89 20.46 10.43
N ASN A 263 -2.41 20.00 9.27
CA ASN A 263 -1.16 20.48 8.68
C ASN A 263 -1.20 21.96 8.27
N GLU A 264 -2.38 22.53 7.95
CA GLU A 264 -2.52 23.97 7.68
C GLU A 264 -2.40 24.81 8.96
N TRP A 265 -2.90 24.34 10.10
CA TRP A 265 -2.75 25.01 11.38
C TRP A 265 -1.31 25.05 11.87
N GLU A 266 -0.55 23.95 11.70
CA GLU A 266 0.86 23.87 12.08
C GLU A 266 1.77 24.78 11.23
N GLN A 267 1.40 25.07 9.97
CA GLN A 267 2.15 25.98 9.09
C GLN A 267 1.80 27.46 9.33
N ALA A 268 0.68 27.75 9.97
CA ALA A 268 0.20 29.09 10.28
C ALA A 268 0.60 29.56 11.69
N ALA A 269 1.12 28.67 12.55
CA ALA A 269 1.58 28.94 13.91
C ALA A 269 3.10 29.18 13.95
#